data_d1a0c81cdd40282112ccb5c822f9aaf6
#
_entry.id   d1a0c81cdd40282112ccb5c822f9aaf6
#
_cell.length_a   1.000
_cell.length_b   1.000
_cell.length_c   1.000
_cell.angle_alpha   90.00
_cell.angle_beta   90.00
_cell.angle_gamma   90.00
#
_symmetry.space_group_name_H-M   'P 1'
#
loop_
_entity.id
_entity.type
_entity.pdbx_description
1 polymer ?
#
loop_
_entity_poly.entity_id
_entity_poly.type
_entity_poly.pdbx_seq_one_letter_code
_entity_poly.pdbx_strand_id
1 'polypeptide(L)'
;YELARAFGHRILKPLPALTQLHCEGRFFKELSGIRLRAGAALYSSKPGGKERFLAADTGEVQLTDYGISGIPVFQISRYAALSLDTKERVRAVLDFFPSAGQKELGRMLREQRDYLKNRPASVFLDGFFPWQLAKVLLTQAGIRKDLPSGQITDEEISRLASLIKNFSAA
;
A
#
# COMPACT_ATOMS: atom_id res chain seq x y z
N TYR A 1 32.37 -6.30 14.04
CA TYR A 1 32.65 -4.89 14.40
C TYR A 1 33.77 -4.72 15.44
N GLU A 2 34.12 -5.79 16.20
CA GLU A 2 35.15 -5.73 17.24
C GLU A 2 36.53 -5.38 16.67
N LEU A 3 36.91 -6.00 15.55
CA LEU A 3 38.16 -5.67 14.86
C LEU A 3 38.24 -4.19 14.47
N ALA A 4 37.18 -3.63 13.93
CA ALA A 4 37.15 -2.21 13.55
C ALA A 4 37.34 -1.31 14.79
N ARG A 5 36.72 -1.66 15.93
CA ARG A 5 36.92 -0.92 17.18
C ARG A 5 38.38 -1.03 17.67
N ALA A 6 38.99 -2.22 17.56
CA ALA A 6 40.38 -2.41 17.93
C ALA A 6 41.35 -1.56 17.11
N PHE A 7 40.99 -1.23 15.87
CA PHE A 7 41.73 -0.29 15.03
C PHE A 7 41.32 1.20 15.21
N GLY A 8 40.56 1.52 16.27
CA GLY A 8 40.20 2.90 16.60
C GLY A 8 39.01 3.47 15.81
N HIS A 9 38.30 2.67 15.02
CA HIS A 9 37.12 3.16 14.28
C HIS A 9 35.91 3.33 15.21
N ARG A 10 35.19 4.44 15.02
CA ARG A 10 33.88 4.65 15.63
C ARG A 10 32.83 3.85 14.86
N ILE A 11 32.14 2.95 15.55
CA ILE A 11 31.06 2.16 14.97
C ILE A 11 29.73 2.82 15.30
N LEU A 12 28.99 3.27 14.27
CA LEU A 12 27.58 3.63 14.40
C LEU A 12 26.75 2.35 14.52
N LYS A 13 25.67 2.40 15.27
CA LYS A 13 24.74 1.26 15.42
C LYS A 13 24.22 0.83 14.04
N PRO A 14 24.50 -0.40 13.58
CA PRO A 14 23.94 -0.90 12.34
C PRO A 14 22.43 -1.07 12.47
N LEU A 15 21.68 -0.62 11.46
CA LEU A 15 20.24 -0.81 11.34
C LEU A 15 19.92 -1.62 10.07
N PRO A 16 18.79 -2.34 10.05
CA PRO A 16 18.34 -3.06 8.87
C PRO A 16 18.18 -2.12 7.67
N ALA A 17 18.57 -2.61 6.49
CA ALA A 17 18.37 -1.95 5.22
C ALA A 17 18.12 -3.02 4.15
N LEU A 18 17.47 -2.64 3.04
CA LEU A 18 17.11 -3.54 1.95
C LEU A 18 16.32 -4.77 2.45
N THR A 19 15.33 -4.53 3.30
CA THR A 19 14.52 -5.58 3.92
C THR A 19 13.02 -5.37 3.66
N GLN A 20 12.24 -6.44 3.82
CA GLN A 20 10.79 -6.36 3.85
C GLN A 20 10.29 -5.55 5.06
N LEU A 21 9.05 -5.11 5.00
CA LEU A 21 8.35 -4.43 6.09
C LEU A 21 7.21 -5.30 6.60
N HIS A 22 7.21 -5.56 7.90
CA HIS A 22 6.08 -6.15 8.58
C HIS A 22 5.04 -5.06 8.83
N CYS A 23 3.80 -5.33 8.44
CA CYS A 23 2.69 -4.38 8.55
C CYS A 23 1.53 -5.01 9.31
N GLU A 24 0.74 -4.18 9.98
CA GLU A 24 -0.48 -4.63 10.62
C GLU A 24 -1.63 -4.72 9.61
N GLY A 25 -2.49 -5.73 9.77
CA GLY A 25 -3.68 -5.88 8.95
C GLY A 25 -4.01 -7.34 8.63
N ARG A 26 -5.21 -7.77 9.01
CA ARG A 26 -5.67 -9.16 8.76
C ARG A 26 -5.81 -9.48 7.27
N PHE A 27 -6.02 -8.48 6.43
CA PHE A 27 -6.16 -8.61 4.98
C PHE A 27 -4.88 -9.09 4.29
N PHE A 28 -3.70 -8.92 4.89
CA PHE A 28 -2.45 -9.39 4.31
C PHE A 28 -2.43 -10.91 4.07
N LYS A 29 -3.08 -11.70 4.92
CA LYS A 29 -3.21 -13.15 4.72
C LYS A 29 -3.97 -13.49 3.43
N GLU A 30 -5.03 -12.72 3.11
CA GLU A 30 -5.81 -12.89 1.89
C GLU A 30 -5.06 -12.41 0.64
N LEU A 31 -4.11 -11.49 0.79
CA LEU A 31 -3.34 -10.88 -0.29
C LEU A 31 -1.98 -11.54 -0.53
N SER A 32 -1.61 -12.52 0.30
CA SER A 32 -0.31 -13.17 0.23
C SER A 32 -0.03 -13.78 -1.14
N GLY A 33 1.17 -13.51 -1.68
CA GLY A 33 1.62 -13.99 -2.99
C GLY A 33 1.31 -13.05 -4.16
N ILE A 34 0.49 -12.01 -3.98
CA ILE A 34 0.21 -11.04 -5.03
C ILE A 34 1.44 -10.20 -5.30
N ARG A 35 1.79 -10.07 -6.57
CA ARG A 35 2.80 -9.14 -7.08
C ARG A 35 2.14 -8.22 -8.09
N LEU A 36 2.39 -6.93 -7.95
CA LEU A 36 1.89 -5.93 -8.88
C LEU A 36 2.77 -4.69 -8.88
N ARG A 37 2.71 -3.92 -9.96
CA ARG A 37 3.34 -2.60 -10.00
C ARG A 37 2.55 -1.65 -9.10
N ALA A 38 3.22 -1.11 -8.07
CA ALA A 38 2.64 -0.18 -7.12
C ALA A 38 3.66 0.87 -6.67
N GLY A 39 3.17 2.00 -6.21
CA GLY A 39 3.94 2.94 -5.41
C GLY A 39 3.93 2.51 -3.94
N ALA A 40 5.05 2.68 -3.25
CA ALA A 40 5.17 2.51 -1.82
C ALA A 40 5.75 3.77 -1.21
N ALA A 41 5.08 4.36 -0.23
CA ALA A 41 5.52 5.55 0.48
C ALA A 41 5.54 5.30 1.98
N LEU A 42 6.52 5.88 2.67
CA LEU A 42 6.64 5.82 4.12
C LEU A 42 6.43 7.19 4.75
N TYR A 43 5.73 7.17 5.83
CA TYR A 43 5.52 8.32 6.71
C TYR A 43 5.89 7.96 8.14
N SER A 44 6.38 8.93 8.93
CA SER A 44 6.60 8.74 10.35
C SER A 44 5.99 9.86 11.17
N SER A 45 5.67 9.56 12.41
CA SER A 45 5.22 10.55 13.39
C SER A 45 5.78 10.23 14.78
N LYS A 46 6.15 11.28 15.51
CA LYS A 46 6.39 11.18 16.96
C LYS A 46 5.05 11.00 17.68
N PRO A 47 5.02 10.41 18.88
CA PRO A 47 3.80 10.34 19.67
C PRO A 47 3.15 11.74 19.83
N GLY A 48 1.90 11.88 19.39
CA GLY A 48 1.17 13.16 19.39
C GLY A 48 1.62 14.20 18.36
N GLY A 49 2.61 13.89 17.52
CA GLY A 49 3.14 14.79 16.50
C GLY A 49 2.46 14.61 15.13
N LYS A 50 2.71 15.59 14.25
CA LYS A 50 2.26 15.51 12.86
C LYS A 50 3.07 14.46 12.08
N GLU A 51 2.39 13.82 11.14
CA GLU A 51 3.01 12.87 10.21
C GLU A 51 3.92 13.62 9.23
N ARG A 52 5.10 13.07 8.96
CA ARG A 52 6.04 13.56 7.96
C ARG A 52 6.36 12.48 6.94
N PHE A 53 6.49 12.87 5.69
CA PHE A 53 6.97 12.02 4.61
C PHE A 53 8.44 11.64 4.82
N LEU A 54 8.77 10.37 4.56
CA LEU A 54 10.13 9.86 4.67
C LEU A 54 10.75 9.57 3.30
N ALA A 55 10.12 8.71 2.55
CA ALA A 55 10.60 8.25 1.25
C ALA A 55 9.46 7.57 0.47
N ALA A 56 9.61 7.51 -0.85
CA ALA A 56 8.75 6.71 -1.72
C ALA A 56 9.55 6.14 -2.87
N ASP A 57 9.07 5.00 -3.38
CA ASP A 57 9.56 4.42 -4.62
C ASP A 57 8.42 3.67 -5.33
N THR A 58 8.59 3.37 -6.62
CA THR A 58 7.57 2.73 -7.45
C THR A 58 8.18 1.59 -8.25
N GLY A 59 7.55 0.44 -8.21
CA GLY A 59 8.00 -0.76 -8.93
C GLY A 59 7.14 -1.97 -8.58
N GLU A 60 7.70 -3.18 -8.73
CA GLU A 60 7.01 -4.40 -8.32
C GLU A 60 7.02 -4.54 -6.80
N VAL A 61 5.84 -4.40 -6.21
CA VAL A 61 5.58 -4.67 -4.79
C VAL A 61 4.98 -6.07 -4.66
N GLN A 62 5.45 -6.81 -3.68
CA GLN A 62 4.91 -8.10 -3.28
C GLN A 62 4.14 -7.96 -1.96
N LEU A 63 2.89 -8.39 -1.97
CA LEU A 63 2.09 -8.54 -0.76
C LEU A 63 2.36 -9.92 -0.16
N THR A 64 2.63 -9.98 1.12
CA THR A 64 2.92 -11.20 1.88
C THR A 64 1.94 -11.33 3.03
N ASP A 65 1.91 -12.46 3.70
CA ASP A 65 1.04 -12.69 4.87
C ASP A 65 1.40 -11.82 6.09
N TYR A 66 2.63 -11.27 6.12
CA TYR A 66 3.14 -10.40 7.18
C TYR A 66 3.27 -8.93 6.79
N GLY A 67 3.00 -8.55 5.55
CA GLY A 67 3.15 -7.16 5.10
C GLY A 67 3.58 -7.00 3.65
N ILE A 68 4.62 -6.20 3.41
CA ILE A 68 5.05 -5.82 2.05
C ILE A 68 6.54 -6.09 1.80
N SER A 69 6.85 -6.43 0.56
CA SER A 69 8.19 -6.74 0.06
C SER A 69 8.35 -6.24 -1.39
N GLY A 70 9.49 -6.48 -1.98
CA GLY A 70 9.82 -6.07 -3.35
C GLY A 70 10.79 -4.90 -3.39
N ILE A 71 11.33 -4.65 -4.59
CA ILE A 71 12.43 -3.67 -4.76
C ILE A 71 12.08 -2.27 -4.20
N PRO A 72 10.90 -1.68 -4.48
CA PRO A 72 10.56 -0.37 -3.93
C PRO A 72 10.56 -0.36 -2.41
N VAL A 73 10.06 -1.44 -1.79
CA VAL A 73 10.02 -1.57 -0.34
C VAL A 73 11.42 -1.67 0.23
N PHE A 74 12.31 -2.45 -0.39
CA PHE A 74 13.71 -2.57 0.02
C PHE A 74 14.42 -1.22 -0.01
N GLN A 75 14.22 -0.43 -1.07
CA GLN A 75 14.85 0.89 -1.22
C GLN A 75 14.45 1.87 -0.10
N ILE A 76 13.20 1.85 0.31
CA ILE A 76 12.69 2.77 1.35
C ILE A 76 12.83 2.21 2.77
N SER A 77 13.08 0.92 2.97
CA SER A 77 13.07 0.24 4.28
C SER A 77 14.03 0.84 5.31
N ARG A 78 15.19 1.35 4.86
CA ARG A 78 16.17 2.00 5.74
C ARG A 78 15.59 3.20 6.50
N TYR A 79 14.67 3.93 5.89
CA TYR A 79 14.03 5.09 6.53
C TYR A 79 13.05 4.65 7.61
N ALA A 80 12.35 3.53 7.39
CA ALA A 80 11.54 2.91 8.42
C ALA A 80 12.40 2.48 9.61
N ALA A 81 13.52 1.78 9.37
CA ALA A 81 14.43 1.34 10.40
C ALA A 81 14.99 2.49 11.26
N LEU A 82 15.37 3.61 10.62
CA LEU A 82 15.84 4.81 11.31
C LEU A 82 14.76 5.44 12.20
N SER A 83 13.53 5.57 11.70
CA SER A 83 12.43 6.15 12.48
C SER A 83 11.99 5.24 13.63
N LEU A 84 11.94 3.92 13.41
CA LEU A 84 11.62 2.95 14.47
C LEU A 84 12.69 2.91 15.56
N ASP A 85 13.98 3.06 15.22
CA ASP A 85 15.08 3.13 16.21
C ASP A 85 14.94 4.34 17.15
N THR A 86 14.35 5.43 16.65
CA THR A 86 14.01 6.63 17.44
C THR A 86 12.61 6.56 18.07
N LYS A 87 11.95 5.40 18.06
CA LYS A 87 10.61 5.15 18.64
C LYS A 87 9.49 5.99 17.99
N GLU A 88 9.68 6.42 16.77
CA GLU A 88 8.60 7.01 15.96
C GLU A 88 7.67 5.90 15.45
N ARG A 89 6.40 6.23 15.25
CA ARG A 89 5.47 5.36 14.49
C ARG A 89 5.77 5.51 13.01
N VAL A 90 5.75 4.39 12.29
CA VAL A 90 5.94 4.37 10.84
C VAL A 90 4.68 3.80 10.19
N ARG A 91 4.22 4.45 9.13
CA ARG A 91 3.09 4.01 8.32
C ARG A 91 3.53 3.89 6.86
N ALA A 92 3.26 2.76 6.25
CA ALA A 92 3.39 2.57 4.82
C ALA A 92 2.05 2.86 4.12
N VAL A 93 2.13 3.48 2.95
CA VAL A 93 1.00 3.74 2.07
C VAL A 93 1.31 3.16 0.71
N LEU A 94 0.39 2.38 0.16
CA LEU A 94 0.50 1.80 -1.16
C LEU A 94 -0.42 2.54 -2.14
N ASP A 95 0.12 2.84 -3.31
CA ASP A 95 -0.61 3.28 -4.48
C ASP A 95 -0.68 2.12 -5.47
N PHE A 96 -1.81 1.45 -5.55
CA PHE A 96 -2.00 0.30 -6.44
C PHE A 96 -2.21 0.68 -7.91
N PHE A 97 -2.33 1.97 -8.23
CA PHE A 97 -2.50 2.43 -9.60
C PHE A 97 -1.63 3.67 -9.90
N PRO A 98 -0.28 3.54 -9.85
CA PRO A 98 0.63 4.68 -9.96
C PRO A 98 0.66 5.33 -11.35
N SER A 99 0.09 4.68 -12.37
CA SER A 99 0.04 5.19 -13.75
C SER A 99 -0.94 6.33 -13.97
N ALA A 100 -1.91 6.54 -13.05
CA ALA A 100 -2.90 7.60 -13.15
C ALA A 100 -3.11 8.32 -11.81
N GLY A 101 -3.48 9.60 -11.90
CA GLY A 101 -3.91 10.38 -10.74
C GLY A 101 -5.30 9.98 -10.23
N GLN A 102 -5.64 10.39 -9.01
CA GLN A 102 -6.92 10.01 -8.38
C GLN A 102 -8.15 10.44 -9.20
N LYS A 103 -8.12 11.64 -9.81
CA LYS A 103 -9.24 12.13 -10.65
C LYS A 103 -9.42 11.28 -11.90
N GLU A 104 -8.32 10.91 -12.55
CA GLU A 104 -8.34 10.08 -13.74
C GLU A 104 -8.80 8.67 -13.42
N LEU A 105 -8.27 8.06 -12.36
CA LEU A 105 -8.74 6.77 -11.88
C LEU A 105 -10.24 6.80 -11.56
N GLY A 106 -10.74 7.85 -10.91
CA GLY A 106 -12.16 8.02 -10.63
C GLY A 106 -13.00 8.09 -11.91
N ARG A 107 -12.50 8.73 -12.98
CA ARG A 107 -13.16 8.73 -14.29
C ARG A 107 -13.20 7.32 -14.89
N MET A 108 -12.07 6.61 -14.92
CA MET A 108 -11.99 5.24 -15.41
C MET A 108 -12.95 4.30 -14.66
N LEU A 109 -13.05 4.43 -13.34
CA LEU A 109 -13.97 3.63 -12.54
C LEU A 109 -15.44 3.95 -12.86
N ARG A 110 -15.82 5.20 -13.16
CA ARG A 110 -17.19 5.53 -13.61
C ARG A 110 -17.50 4.92 -14.98
N GLU A 111 -16.58 5.00 -15.92
CA GLU A 111 -16.71 4.36 -17.23
C GLU A 111 -16.88 2.85 -17.10
N GLN A 112 -16.09 2.22 -16.21
CA GLN A 112 -16.22 0.80 -15.89
C GLN A 112 -17.57 0.45 -15.28
N ARG A 113 -18.09 1.29 -14.34
CA ARG A 113 -19.43 1.13 -13.78
C ARG A 113 -20.52 1.11 -14.86
N ASP A 114 -20.45 2.07 -15.77
CA ASP A 114 -21.45 2.22 -16.82
C ASP A 114 -21.37 1.06 -17.83
N TYR A 115 -20.17 0.58 -18.12
CA TYR A 115 -19.95 -0.60 -18.96
C TYR A 115 -20.48 -1.88 -18.30
N LEU A 116 -20.21 -2.08 -17.01
CA LEU A 116 -20.60 -3.28 -16.25
C LEU A 116 -21.94 -3.12 -15.49
N LYS A 117 -22.78 -2.15 -15.86
CA LYS A 117 -23.96 -1.75 -15.08
C LYS A 117 -24.89 -2.89 -14.64
N ASN A 118 -25.01 -3.94 -15.46
CA ASN A 118 -25.87 -5.10 -15.19
C ASN A 118 -25.10 -6.30 -14.58
N ARG A 119 -23.79 -6.16 -14.38
CA ARG A 119 -22.95 -7.23 -13.77
C ARG A 119 -22.86 -6.97 -12.27
N PRO A 120 -22.68 -8.03 -11.45
CA PRO A 120 -22.51 -7.85 -10.01
C PRO A 120 -21.25 -7.06 -9.70
N ALA A 121 -21.28 -6.25 -8.66
CA ALA A 121 -20.14 -5.43 -8.26
C ALA A 121 -18.92 -6.27 -7.81
N SER A 122 -19.09 -7.55 -7.56
CA SER A 122 -17.98 -8.49 -7.28
C SER A 122 -16.94 -8.56 -8.42
N VAL A 123 -17.36 -8.31 -9.66
CA VAL A 123 -16.48 -8.29 -10.86
C VAL A 123 -16.11 -6.87 -11.32
N PHE A 124 -16.45 -5.86 -10.54
CA PHE A 124 -16.28 -4.45 -10.93
C PHE A 124 -14.83 -4.05 -11.19
N LEU A 125 -13.88 -4.64 -10.46
CA LEU A 125 -12.45 -4.37 -10.60
C LEU A 125 -11.71 -5.43 -11.42
N ASP A 126 -12.43 -6.33 -12.11
CA ASP A 126 -11.81 -7.28 -13.02
C ASP A 126 -11.09 -6.54 -14.15
N GLY A 127 -9.88 -6.97 -14.48
CA GLY A 127 -9.00 -6.29 -15.43
C GLY A 127 -8.13 -5.18 -14.82
N PHE A 128 -8.49 -4.63 -13.65
CA PHE A 128 -7.64 -3.69 -12.93
C PHE A 128 -6.69 -4.40 -11.95
N PHE A 129 -7.21 -5.38 -11.21
CA PHE A 129 -6.48 -6.02 -10.10
C PHE A 129 -6.75 -7.52 -10.04
N PRO A 130 -5.82 -8.31 -9.45
CA PRO A 130 -6.08 -9.68 -9.06
C PRO A 130 -7.33 -9.75 -8.15
N TRP A 131 -8.14 -10.78 -8.29
CA TRP A 131 -9.46 -10.89 -7.65
C TRP A 131 -9.41 -10.78 -6.11
N GLN A 132 -8.34 -11.28 -5.47
CA GLN A 132 -8.17 -11.16 -4.02
C GLN A 132 -8.04 -9.69 -3.60
N LEU A 133 -7.21 -8.92 -4.32
CA LEU A 133 -7.04 -7.50 -4.06
C LEU A 133 -8.32 -6.72 -4.36
N ALA A 134 -8.98 -7.02 -5.47
CA ALA A 134 -10.27 -6.43 -5.83
C ALA A 134 -11.31 -6.65 -4.72
N LYS A 135 -11.40 -7.89 -4.19
CA LYS A 135 -12.31 -8.24 -3.08
C LYS A 135 -12.03 -7.41 -1.83
N VAL A 136 -10.77 -7.25 -1.45
CA VAL A 136 -10.37 -6.46 -0.28
C VAL A 136 -10.71 -4.98 -0.49
N LEU A 137 -10.37 -4.42 -1.65
CA LEU A 137 -10.65 -3.02 -1.98
C LEU A 137 -12.14 -2.70 -1.96
N LEU A 138 -12.97 -3.54 -2.60
CA LEU A 138 -14.43 -3.37 -2.59
C LEU A 138 -15.00 -3.45 -1.17
N THR A 139 -14.51 -4.41 -0.38
CA THR A 139 -14.96 -4.57 1.01
C THR A 139 -14.61 -3.36 1.87
N GLN A 140 -13.37 -2.86 1.77
CA GLN A 140 -12.93 -1.69 2.53
C GLN A 140 -13.58 -0.37 2.05
N ALA A 141 -13.92 -0.29 0.77
CA ALA A 141 -14.70 0.84 0.24
C ALA A 141 -16.17 0.80 0.65
N GLY A 142 -16.64 -0.29 1.27
CA GLY A 142 -18.04 -0.48 1.68
C GLY A 142 -18.97 -0.80 0.53
N ILE A 143 -18.46 -1.27 -0.60
CA ILE A 143 -19.24 -1.60 -1.79
C ILE A 143 -19.85 -3.00 -1.63
N ARG A 144 -21.16 -3.10 -1.75
CA ARG A 144 -21.90 -4.36 -1.72
C ARG A 144 -21.69 -5.15 -3.00
N LYS A 145 -21.07 -6.31 -2.87
CA LYS A 145 -20.63 -7.14 -4.01
C LYS A 145 -21.75 -7.87 -4.75
N ASP A 146 -22.90 -8.01 -4.08
CA ASP A 146 -24.12 -8.68 -4.60
C ASP A 146 -24.98 -7.77 -5.48
N LEU A 147 -24.81 -6.44 -5.37
CA LEU A 147 -25.57 -5.48 -6.16
C LEU A 147 -25.01 -5.35 -7.59
N PRO A 148 -25.84 -4.93 -8.56
CA PRO A 148 -25.38 -4.53 -9.89
C PRO A 148 -24.36 -3.39 -9.80
N SER A 149 -23.29 -3.45 -10.61
CA SER A 149 -22.25 -2.40 -10.65
C SER A 149 -22.82 -1.00 -10.93
N GLY A 150 -23.90 -0.90 -11.72
CA GLY A 150 -24.57 0.36 -12.00
C GLY A 150 -25.18 1.05 -10.76
N GLN A 151 -25.31 0.35 -9.64
CA GLN A 151 -25.79 0.92 -8.38
C GLN A 151 -24.67 1.47 -7.48
N ILE A 152 -23.41 1.31 -7.89
CA ILE A 152 -22.28 1.91 -7.17
C ILE A 152 -22.37 3.43 -7.29
N THR A 153 -22.45 4.13 -6.17
CA THR A 153 -22.59 5.59 -6.15
C THR A 153 -21.29 6.32 -6.50
N ASP A 154 -21.38 7.59 -6.84
CA ASP A 154 -20.17 8.41 -7.11
C ASP A 154 -19.32 8.62 -5.85
N GLU A 155 -19.94 8.65 -4.67
CA GLU A 155 -19.25 8.69 -3.38
C GLU A 155 -18.46 7.40 -3.13
N GLU A 156 -19.05 6.24 -3.43
CA GLU A 156 -18.37 4.93 -3.32
C GLU A 156 -17.21 4.84 -4.30
N ILE A 157 -17.39 5.30 -5.55
CA ILE A 157 -16.30 5.37 -6.54
C ILE A 157 -15.18 6.29 -6.06
N SER A 158 -15.51 7.46 -5.52
CA SER A 158 -14.53 8.42 -5.02
C SER A 158 -13.76 7.86 -3.83
N ARG A 159 -14.44 7.18 -2.92
CA ARG A 159 -13.84 6.47 -1.78
C ARG A 159 -12.95 5.32 -2.24
N LEU A 160 -13.39 4.52 -3.21
CA LEU A 160 -12.61 3.43 -3.79
C LEU A 160 -11.36 3.95 -4.49
N ALA A 161 -11.47 5.00 -5.30
CA ALA A 161 -10.32 5.64 -5.96
C ALA A 161 -9.31 6.17 -4.94
N SER A 162 -9.77 6.80 -3.86
CA SER A 162 -8.90 7.25 -2.77
C SER A 162 -8.22 6.08 -2.07
N LEU A 163 -8.93 5.00 -1.82
CA LEU A 163 -8.39 3.79 -1.20
C LEU A 163 -7.33 3.12 -2.07
N ILE A 164 -7.56 3.01 -3.39
CA ILE A 164 -6.59 2.46 -4.33
C ILE A 164 -5.31 3.27 -4.35
N LYS A 165 -5.41 4.60 -4.26
CA LYS A 165 -4.26 5.52 -4.27
C LYS A 165 -3.55 5.66 -2.92
N ASN A 166 -4.23 5.37 -1.82
CA ASN A 166 -3.74 5.63 -0.46
C ASN A 166 -4.07 4.45 0.48
N PHE A 167 -3.74 3.24 0.05
CA PHE A 167 -3.98 2.05 0.86
C PHE A 167 -3.01 1.99 2.03
N SER A 168 -3.52 2.11 3.25
CA SER A 168 -2.69 2.08 4.46
C SER A 168 -2.28 0.66 4.82
N ALA A 169 -0.98 0.46 4.96
CA ALA A 169 -0.30 -0.75 5.40
C ALA A 169 0.48 -0.42 6.70
N ALA A 170 -0.25 -0.03 7.73
CA ALA A 170 0.36 0.37 9.01
C ALA A 170 0.53 -0.82 9.94
#